data_41e4eac8c23401b6e71e3dabb1eb7bce
#
_entry.id   41e4eac8c23401b6e71e3dabb1eb7bce
#
_cell.length_a   1.000
_cell.length_b   1.000
_cell.length_c   1.000
_cell.angle_alpha   90.00
_cell.angle_beta   90.00
_cell.angle_gamma   90.00
#
_symmetry.space_group_name_H-M   'P 1'
#
loop_
_entity.id
_entity.type
_entity.pdbx_description
1 polymer ?
#
loop_
_entity_poly.entity_id
_entity_poly.type
_entity_poly.pdbx_seq_one_letter_code
_entity_poly.pdbx_strand_id
1 'polypeptide(L)'
;MPHGIAIDLPVVTVTPSIATMSYPAFFDAVPPILVHDKLAGLLGASSDGMLTYHYVDAVRLAGHSCPTVASAYLMARRALQVLFPDDVPERGEIDVSFAKSQDEGVTGVIASVIGLITGAAGPGGFKGIGGRFKRHDLLHFDAAIEGEVRFQRKDNGAAVQLGVNLGRVPPSPLSGPLLQRIMAGTATLAEAHEFAELWQARVKKILIEHADDPELIVVRL
;
A
#
# COMPACT_ATOMS: atom_id res chain seq x y z
N MET A 1 46.59 35.85 26.36
CA MET A 1 46.29 34.41 26.17
C MET A 1 45.06 34.08 26.97
N PRO A 2 43.87 33.94 26.36
CA PRO A 2 42.67 33.48 27.11
C PRO A 2 42.68 31.95 27.15
N HIS A 3 42.61 31.40 28.37
CA HIS A 3 42.46 29.98 28.61
C HIS A 3 41.00 29.59 28.24
N GLY A 4 40.85 28.78 27.16
CA GLY A 4 39.59 28.18 26.82
C GLY A 4 39.22 27.11 27.86
N ILE A 5 38.06 27.28 28.50
CA ILE A 5 37.45 26.30 29.40
C ILE A 5 36.82 25.24 28.45
N ALA A 6 37.39 24.05 28.38
CA ALA A 6 36.75 22.91 27.74
C ALA A 6 35.57 22.48 28.61
N ILE A 7 34.31 22.66 28.13
CA ILE A 7 33.12 22.12 28.77
C ILE A 7 33.00 20.67 28.31
N ASP A 8 33.36 19.75 29.20
CA ASP A 8 33.15 18.31 28.99
C ASP A 8 31.64 18.01 29.21
N LEU A 9 30.89 17.94 28.13
CA LEU A 9 29.50 17.54 28.18
C LEU A 9 29.42 16.02 28.23
N PRO A 10 28.67 15.43 29.20
CA PRO A 10 28.50 13.99 29.25
C PRO A 10 27.80 13.51 27.99
N VAL A 11 28.46 12.60 27.25
CA VAL A 11 27.83 11.86 26.14
C VAL A 11 26.77 10.94 26.74
N VAL A 12 25.54 11.40 26.73
CA VAL A 12 24.38 10.53 27.04
C VAL A 12 24.23 9.58 25.85
N THR A 13 24.79 8.38 25.97
CA THR A 13 24.49 7.26 25.08
C THR A 13 23.07 6.81 25.35
N VAL A 14 22.10 7.44 24.69
CA VAL A 14 20.75 6.90 24.59
C VAL A 14 20.85 5.70 23.65
N THR A 15 20.93 4.49 24.19
CA THR A 15 20.67 3.28 23.45
C THR A 15 19.16 3.31 23.12
N PRO A 16 18.73 3.54 21.87
CA PRO A 16 17.33 3.40 21.55
C PRO A 16 16.98 1.92 21.78
N SER A 17 16.20 1.64 22.79
CA SER A 17 15.44 0.40 22.84
C SER A 17 14.55 0.46 21.61
N ILE A 18 14.91 -0.28 20.55
CA ILE A 18 14.02 -0.53 19.43
C ILE A 18 12.88 -1.34 20.03
N ALA A 19 11.87 -0.64 20.53
CA ALA A 19 10.60 -1.26 20.84
C ALA A 19 10.21 -1.98 19.57
N THR A 20 10.19 -3.30 19.59
CA THR A 20 9.72 -4.13 18.48
C THR A 20 8.31 -3.64 18.18
N MET A 21 8.14 -2.93 17.05
CA MET A 21 6.84 -2.45 16.61
C MET A 21 5.97 -3.70 16.40
N SER A 22 5.03 -3.93 17.32
CA SER A 22 4.14 -5.08 17.19
C SER A 22 2.96 -4.66 16.32
N TYR A 23 2.97 -5.11 15.09
CA TYR A 23 1.79 -5.05 14.23
C TYR A 23 0.77 -6.11 14.67
N PRO A 24 -0.52 -5.95 14.34
CA PRO A 24 -1.50 -7.01 14.53
C PRO A 24 -1.03 -8.33 13.89
N ALA A 25 -1.05 -9.43 14.62
CA ALA A 25 -0.52 -10.73 14.18
C ALA A 25 -1.13 -11.22 12.84
N PHE A 26 -2.35 -10.80 12.50
CA PHE A 26 -2.97 -11.19 11.24
C PHE A 26 -2.27 -10.60 10.00
N PHE A 27 -1.40 -9.59 10.14
CA PHE A 27 -0.65 -9.05 9.00
C PHE A 27 0.27 -10.11 8.39
N ASP A 28 0.83 -10.99 9.21
CA ASP A 28 1.70 -12.09 8.76
C ASP A 28 0.94 -13.19 8.00
N ALA A 29 -0.39 -13.26 8.21
CA ALA A 29 -1.24 -14.22 7.50
C ALA A 29 -1.76 -13.67 6.14
N VAL A 30 -1.53 -12.39 5.84
CA VAL A 30 -1.91 -11.81 4.54
C VAL A 30 -0.98 -12.34 3.45
N PRO A 31 -1.51 -12.94 2.36
CA PRO A 31 -0.67 -13.44 1.29
C PRO A 31 0.23 -12.35 0.70
N PRO A 32 1.55 -12.58 0.62
CA PRO A 32 2.48 -11.60 0.06
C PRO A 32 2.33 -11.50 -1.47
N ILE A 33 2.87 -10.42 -2.03
CA ILE A 33 2.93 -10.19 -3.47
C ILE A 33 4.38 -10.28 -3.91
N LEU A 34 4.67 -11.28 -4.75
CA LEU A 34 5.99 -11.47 -5.35
C LEU A 34 6.03 -10.77 -6.69
N VAL A 35 7.10 -10.02 -6.97
CA VAL A 35 7.37 -9.36 -8.25
C VAL A 35 8.85 -9.51 -8.60
N HIS A 36 9.16 -9.44 -9.89
CA HIS A 36 10.54 -9.30 -10.36
C HIS A 36 10.80 -7.84 -10.74
N ASP A 37 11.95 -7.31 -10.37
CA ASP A 37 12.39 -5.94 -10.69
C ASP A 37 13.81 -5.95 -11.25
N LYS A 38 13.91 -5.80 -12.57
CA LYS A 38 15.21 -5.77 -13.28
C LYS A 38 16.14 -4.68 -12.78
N LEU A 39 15.61 -3.56 -12.28
CA LEU A 39 16.42 -2.49 -11.72
C LEU A 39 16.99 -2.89 -10.37
N ALA A 40 16.22 -3.57 -9.53
CA ALA A 40 16.66 -4.09 -8.25
C ALA A 40 17.83 -5.10 -8.44
N GLY A 41 17.69 -6.01 -9.40
CA GLY A 41 18.75 -6.95 -9.77
C GLY A 41 20.00 -6.23 -10.29
N LEU A 42 19.83 -5.29 -11.22
CA LEU A 42 20.96 -4.53 -11.79
C LEU A 42 21.76 -3.76 -10.75
N LEU A 43 21.07 -3.15 -9.79
CA LEU A 43 21.71 -2.32 -8.74
C LEU A 43 22.09 -3.11 -7.49
N GLY A 44 21.88 -4.43 -7.47
CA GLY A 44 22.26 -5.30 -6.36
C GLY A 44 21.39 -5.15 -5.10
N ALA A 45 20.19 -4.58 -5.23
CA ALA A 45 19.23 -4.53 -4.13
C ALA A 45 18.62 -5.91 -3.84
N SER A 46 18.59 -6.78 -4.83
CA SER A 46 18.24 -8.19 -4.75
C SER A 46 19.13 -8.95 -5.74
N SER A 47 19.66 -10.12 -5.37
CA SER A 47 20.58 -10.89 -6.19
C SER A 47 19.98 -11.41 -7.49
N ASP A 48 18.68 -11.66 -7.48
CA ASP A 48 17.88 -12.23 -8.56
C ASP A 48 16.78 -11.28 -9.06
N GLY A 49 16.72 -10.06 -8.55
CA GLY A 49 15.69 -9.09 -8.87
C GLY A 49 14.33 -9.36 -8.21
N MET A 50 14.20 -10.44 -7.45
CA MET A 50 12.93 -10.78 -6.78
C MET A 50 12.68 -9.89 -5.57
N LEU A 51 11.48 -9.33 -5.48
CA LEU A 51 11.01 -8.52 -4.36
C LEU A 51 9.68 -9.08 -3.85
N THR A 52 9.56 -9.17 -2.54
CA THR A 52 8.32 -9.62 -1.88
C THR A 52 7.73 -8.48 -1.08
N TYR A 53 6.51 -8.08 -1.42
CA TYR A 53 5.74 -7.07 -0.69
C TYR A 53 4.76 -7.75 0.26
N HIS A 54 4.87 -7.42 1.55
CA HIS A 54 3.90 -7.80 2.58
C HIS A 54 2.92 -6.65 2.84
N TYR A 55 1.76 -6.96 3.39
CA TYR A 55 0.79 -5.91 3.72
C TYR A 55 1.37 -4.82 4.66
N VAL A 56 2.29 -5.21 5.54
CA VAL A 56 2.98 -4.27 6.42
C VAL A 56 3.75 -3.19 5.67
N ASP A 57 4.22 -3.45 4.45
CA ASP A 57 4.93 -2.45 3.65
C ASP A 57 3.98 -1.36 3.15
N ALA A 58 2.75 -1.73 2.78
CA ALA A 58 1.69 -0.77 2.48
C ALA A 58 1.29 0.06 3.72
N VAL A 59 1.26 -0.58 4.90
CA VAL A 59 1.00 0.12 6.18
C VAL A 59 2.12 1.11 6.52
N ARG A 60 3.38 0.73 6.34
CA ARG A 60 4.52 1.63 6.55
C ARG A 60 4.52 2.82 5.60
N LEU A 61 4.16 2.58 4.34
CA LEU A 61 4.01 3.64 3.35
C LEU A 61 2.90 4.63 3.72
N ALA A 62 1.73 4.11 4.12
CA ALA A 62 0.55 4.93 4.42
C ALA A 62 0.57 5.53 5.83
N GLY A 63 1.41 5.00 6.75
CA GLY A 63 1.47 5.39 8.16
C GLY A 63 0.32 4.82 9.01
N HIS A 64 -0.58 4.02 8.42
CA HIS A 64 -1.72 3.43 9.12
C HIS A 64 -2.29 2.21 8.38
N SER A 65 -3.10 1.42 9.09
CA SER A 65 -3.87 0.31 8.51
C SER A 65 -5.35 0.66 8.50
N CYS A 66 -5.97 0.64 7.32
CA CYS A 66 -7.39 0.96 7.14
C CYS A 66 -7.99 0.16 5.96
N PRO A 67 -9.34 0.15 5.82
CA PRO A 67 -10.00 -0.51 4.69
C PRO A 67 -9.49 -0.07 3.31
N THR A 68 -9.13 1.21 3.15
CA THR A 68 -8.58 1.76 1.89
C THR A 68 -7.21 1.16 1.56
N VAL A 69 -6.29 1.14 2.53
CA VAL A 69 -4.95 0.55 2.34
C VAL A 69 -5.06 -0.95 2.08
N ALA A 70 -5.96 -1.64 2.81
CA ALA A 70 -6.22 -3.06 2.62
C ALA A 70 -6.78 -3.37 1.22
N SER A 71 -7.79 -2.63 0.77
CA SER A 71 -8.36 -2.84 -0.56
C SER A 71 -7.39 -2.48 -1.69
N ALA A 72 -6.57 -1.44 -1.54
CA ALA A 72 -5.54 -1.10 -2.51
C ALA A 72 -4.51 -2.23 -2.68
N TYR A 73 -4.08 -2.83 -1.56
CA TYR A 73 -3.20 -4.00 -1.56
C TYR A 73 -3.84 -5.19 -2.28
N LEU A 74 -5.12 -5.50 -1.98
CA LEU A 74 -5.85 -6.60 -2.62
C LEU A 74 -6.11 -6.32 -4.11
N MET A 75 -6.43 -5.08 -4.51
CA MET A 75 -6.59 -4.71 -5.92
C MET A 75 -5.28 -4.93 -6.69
N ALA A 76 -4.13 -4.50 -6.15
CA ALA A 76 -2.84 -4.77 -6.77
C ALA A 76 -2.58 -6.27 -6.88
N ARG A 77 -2.77 -7.04 -5.79
CA ARG A 77 -2.60 -8.51 -5.78
C ARG A 77 -3.48 -9.16 -6.86
N ARG A 78 -4.77 -8.81 -6.89
CA ARG A 78 -5.72 -9.40 -7.84
C ARG A 78 -5.42 -9.05 -9.29
N ALA A 79 -5.05 -7.79 -9.57
CA ALA A 79 -4.64 -7.37 -10.90
C ALA A 79 -3.45 -8.17 -11.42
N LEU A 80 -2.42 -8.32 -10.57
CA LEU A 80 -1.22 -9.07 -10.93
C LEU A 80 -1.52 -10.56 -11.18
N GLN A 81 -2.36 -11.19 -10.36
CA GLN A 81 -2.79 -12.58 -10.59
C GLN A 81 -3.53 -12.77 -11.92
N VAL A 82 -4.37 -11.81 -12.31
CA VAL A 82 -5.11 -11.89 -13.59
C VAL A 82 -4.21 -11.64 -14.78
N LEU A 83 -3.29 -10.69 -14.68
CA LEU A 83 -2.41 -10.31 -15.78
C LEU A 83 -1.22 -11.26 -15.96
N PHE A 84 -0.81 -11.97 -14.91
CA PHE A 84 0.36 -12.87 -14.91
C PHE A 84 -0.02 -14.22 -14.28
N PRO A 85 -0.93 -15.00 -14.90
CA PRO A 85 -1.42 -16.25 -14.31
C PRO A 85 -0.32 -17.31 -14.15
N ASP A 86 0.67 -17.32 -15.03
CA ASP A 86 1.74 -18.32 -15.10
C ASP A 86 3.14 -17.72 -14.91
N ASP A 87 3.23 -16.39 -14.76
CA ASP A 87 4.51 -15.66 -14.70
C ASP A 87 4.62 -14.84 -13.42
N VAL A 88 5.85 -14.45 -13.08
CA VAL A 88 6.10 -13.43 -12.06
C VAL A 88 5.93 -12.05 -12.68
N PRO A 89 5.12 -11.16 -12.10
CA PRO A 89 4.93 -9.80 -12.60
C PRO A 89 6.23 -9.01 -12.65
N GLU A 90 6.49 -8.34 -13.78
CA GLU A 90 7.65 -7.46 -13.94
C GLU A 90 7.32 -6.06 -13.43
N ARG A 91 7.97 -5.64 -12.35
CA ARG A 91 7.79 -4.33 -11.72
C ARG A 91 8.34 -3.22 -12.62
N GLY A 92 7.52 -2.16 -12.86
CA GLY A 92 7.84 -1.07 -13.79
C GLY A 92 7.50 -1.34 -15.24
N GLU A 93 6.89 -2.48 -15.53
CA GLU A 93 6.37 -2.81 -16.88
C GLU A 93 4.83 -2.87 -16.89
N ILE A 94 4.20 -2.12 -15.99
CA ILE A 94 2.75 -2.03 -15.83
C ILE A 94 2.35 -0.56 -15.80
N ASP A 95 1.49 -0.15 -16.72
CA ASP A 95 0.80 1.14 -16.70
C ASP A 95 -0.43 1.04 -15.81
N VAL A 96 -0.62 2.04 -14.94
CA VAL A 96 -1.75 2.12 -14.01
C VAL A 96 -2.51 3.41 -14.26
N SER A 97 -3.82 3.31 -14.49
CA SER A 97 -4.70 4.46 -14.74
C SER A 97 -5.88 4.46 -13.78
N PHE A 98 -6.15 5.60 -13.14
CA PHE A 98 -7.27 5.83 -12.24
C PHE A 98 -8.37 6.63 -12.95
N ALA A 99 -9.64 6.27 -12.70
CA ALA A 99 -10.79 7.02 -13.22
C ALA A 99 -10.88 8.44 -12.67
N LYS A 100 -10.46 8.63 -11.42
CA LYS A 100 -10.56 9.87 -10.66
C LYS A 100 -9.25 10.63 -10.64
N SER A 101 -9.33 11.94 -10.32
CA SER A 101 -8.14 12.75 -10.04
C SER A 101 -7.42 12.29 -8.76
N GLN A 102 -6.15 12.60 -8.66
CA GLN A 102 -5.30 12.16 -7.55
C GLN A 102 -5.78 12.66 -6.18
N ASP A 103 -6.37 13.84 -6.15
CA ASP A 103 -6.86 14.53 -4.94
C ASP A 103 -8.34 14.21 -4.63
N GLU A 104 -9.03 13.46 -5.49
CA GLU A 104 -10.41 13.10 -5.25
C GLU A 104 -10.54 11.92 -4.26
N GLY A 105 -11.14 12.19 -3.10
CA GLY A 105 -11.44 11.19 -2.08
C GLY A 105 -10.18 10.49 -1.55
N VAL A 106 -10.06 9.19 -1.78
CA VAL A 106 -8.93 8.35 -1.31
C VAL A 106 -8.04 7.86 -2.46
N THR A 107 -8.24 8.39 -3.66
CA THR A 107 -7.54 7.95 -4.90
C THR A 107 -6.02 8.01 -4.74
N GLY A 108 -5.48 9.10 -4.19
CA GLY A 108 -4.04 9.25 -3.97
C GLY A 108 -3.45 8.22 -3.01
N VAL A 109 -4.21 7.81 -1.98
CA VAL A 109 -3.79 6.75 -1.04
C VAL A 109 -3.73 5.42 -1.76
N ILE A 110 -4.76 5.07 -2.53
CA ILE A 110 -4.81 3.84 -3.33
C ILE A 110 -3.65 3.83 -4.34
N ALA A 111 -3.44 4.94 -5.04
CA ALA A 111 -2.37 5.09 -6.03
C ALA A 111 -0.97 4.91 -5.43
N SER A 112 -0.75 5.40 -4.21
CA SER A 112 0.53 5.24 -3.51
C SER A 112 0.83 3.78 -3.20
N VAL A 113 -0.16 3.02 -2.71
CA VAL A 113 -0.01 1.58 -2.40
C VAL A 113 0.20 0.77 -3.69
N ILE A 114 -0.57 1.04 -4.73
CA ILE A 114 -0.43 0.36 -6.03
C ILE A 114 0.94 0.69 -6.64
N GLY A 115 1.37 1.96 -6.59
CA GLY A 115 2.67 2.40 -7.06
C GLY A 115 3.85 1.75 -6.31
N LEU A 116 3.73 1.54 -4.99
CA LEU A 116 4.71 0.78 -4.21
C LEU A 116 4.94 -0.62 -4.81
N ILE A 117 3.87 -1.32 -5.13
CA ILE A 117 3.91 -2.72 -5.59
C ILE A 117 4.33 -2.79 -7.06
N THR A 118 3.69 -2.01 -7.94
CA THR A 118 3.91 -2.07 -9.39
C THR A 118 5.15 -1.31 -9.86
N GLY A 119 5.66 -0.38 -9.07
CA GLY A 119 6.70 0.55 -9.48
C GLY A 119 6.19 1.69 -10.36
N ALA A 120 4.90 1.76 -10.66
CA ALA A 120 4.32 2.83 -11.44
C ALA A 120 4.37 4.16 -10.67
N ALA A 121 4.86 5.21 -11.32
CA ALA A 121 4.89 6.56 -10.79
C ALA A 121 4.47 7.58 -11.85
N GLY A 122 3.98 8.73 -11.41
CA GLY A 122 3.64 9.85 -12.27
C GLY A 122 4.87 10.54 -12.88
N PRO A 123 4.75 11.78 -13.37
CA PRO A 123 5.85 12.50 -14.04
C PRO A 123 7.11 12.67 -13.20
N GLY A 124 6.98 12.66 -11.87
CA GLY A 124 8.10 12.74 -10.92
C GLY A 124 8.83 11.41 -10.68
N GLY A 125 8.42 10.32 -11.31
CA GLY A 125 9.04 9.02 -11.14
C GLY A 125 10.46 8.92 -11.71
N PHE A 126 11.13 7.80 -11.40
CA PHE A 126 12.49 7.53 -11.85
C PHE A 126 12.58 7.49 -13.39
N LYS A 127 13.48 8.29 -13.96
CA LYS A 127 13.63 8.47 -15.41
C LYS A 127 14.39 7.34 -16.10
N GLY A 128 14.97 6.42 -15.33
CA GLY A 128 15.70 5.28 -15.86
C GLY A 128 17.20 5.52 -15.97
N ILE A 129 17.89 4.48 -16.44
CA ILE A 129 19.31 4.48 -16.75
C ILE A 129 19.49 4.05 -18.22
N GLY A 130 20.17 4.88 -19.01
CA GLY A 130 20.37 4.54 -20.43
C GLY A 130 19.09 4.30 -21.21
N GLY A 131 17.99 5.00 -20.87
CA GLY A 131 16.68 4.83 -21.52
C GLY A 131 15.87 3.61 -21.06
N ARG A 132 16.39 2.81 -20.10
CA ARG A 132 15.76 1.60 -19.57
C ARG A 132 15.31 1.82 -18.12
N PHE A 133 14.48 0.92 -17.60
CA PHE A 133 14.04 0.89 -16.19
C PHE A 133 13.26 2.14 -15.75
N LYS A 134 12.55 2.77 -16.66
CA LYS A 134 11.71 3.94 -16.36
C LYS A 134 10.58 3.56 -15.42
N ARG A 135 10.27 4.45 -14.47
CA ARG A 135 9.12 4.36 -13.55
C ARG A 135 8.18 5.56 -13.70
N HIS A 136 8.65 6.65 -14.34
CA HIS A 136 7.85 7.84 -14.59
C HIS A 136 6.85 7.60 -15.73
N ASP A 137 5.77 8.37 -15.70
CA ASP A 137 4.69 8.32 -16.69
C ASP A 137 4.08 6.91 -16.85
N LEU A 138 3.97 6.19 -15.74
CA LEU A 138 3.30 4.89 -15.63
C LEU A 138 2.07 4.95 -14.73
N LEU A 139 1.81 6.10 -14.10
CA LEU A 139 0.68 6.32 -13.21
C LEU A 139 -0.10 7.53 -13.69
N HIS A 140 -1.36 7.32 -14.04
CA HIS A 140 -2.23 8.29 -14.68
C HIS A 140 -3.53 8.46 -13.89
N PHE A 141 -4.12 9.64 -13.98
CA PHE A 141 -5.39 10.00 -13.34
C PHE A 141 -6.36 10.58 -14.37
N ASP A 142 -7.61 10.74 -13.99
CA ASP A 142 -8.67 11.29 -14.86
C ASP A 142 -8.84 10.49 -16.16
N ALA A 143 -8.62 9.17 -16.09
CA ALA A 143 -8.72 8.29 -17.24
C ALA A 143 -10.18 7.90 -17.53
N ALA A 144 -10.56 7.85 -18.79
CA ALA A 144 -11.86 7.37 -19.24
C ALA A 144 -11.93 5.83 -19.16
N ILE A 145 -12.14 5.29 -17.98
CA ILE A 145 -12.25 3.84 -17.69
C ILE A 145 -13.53 3.54 -16.91
N GLU A 146 -14.03 2.31 -16.98
CA GLU A 146 -15.26 1.89 -16.26
C GLU A 146 -15.00 1.48 -14.81
N GLY A 147 -13.81 0.97 -14.49
CA GLY A 147 -13.39 0.59 -13.15
C GLY A 147 -12.87 1.80 -12.35
N GLU A 148 -12.44 1.56 -11.12
CA GLU A 148 -11.74 2.57 -10.33
C GLU A 148 -10.28 2.71 -10.77
N VAL A 149 -9.67 1.59 -11.14
CA VAL A 149 -8.27 1.50 -11.57
C VAL A 149 -8.11 0.46 -12.67
N ARG A 150 -7.29 0.79 -13.67
CA ARG A 150 -6.88 -0.10 -14.77
C ARG A 150 -5.39 -0.37 -14.65
N PHE A 151 -5.03 -1.65 -14.79
CA PHE A 151 -3.65 -2.11 -14.94
C PHE A 151 -3.46 -2.62 -16.36
N GLN A 152 -2.38 -2.23 -17.01
CA GLN A 152 -2.06 -2.69 -18.35
C GLN A 152 -0.60 -3.09 -18.45
N ARG A 153 -0.34 -4.30 -18.95
CA ARG A 153 1.01 -4.77 -19.27
C ARG A 153 1.56 -4.00 -20.48
N LYS A 154 2.81 -3.57 -20.40
CA LYS A 154 3.48 -2.84 -21.49
C LYS A 154 3.98 -3.77 -22.59
N ASP A 155 4.28 -5.02 -22.27
CA ASP A 155 4.86 -5.99 -23.19
C ASP A 155 3.86 -6.53 -24.24
N ASN A 156 2.60 -6.75 -23.84
CA ASN A 156 1.58 -7.37 -24.70
C ASN A 156 0.25 -6.61 -24.73
N GLY A 157 0.11 -5.53 -23.95
CA GLY A 157 -1.10 -4.71 -23.91
C GLY A 157 -2.28 -5.31 -23.14
N ALA A 158 -2.14 -6.51 -22.56
CA ALA A 158 -3.20 -7.10 -21.73
C ALA A 158 -3.55 -6.16 -20.58
N ALA A 159 -4.84 -6.00 -20.32
CA ALA A 159 -5.33 -5.06 -19.33
C ALA A 159 -6.47 -5.64 -18.50
N VAL A 160 -6.60 -5.16 -17.26
CA VAL A 160 -7.70 -5.46 -16.36
C VAL A 160 -8.11 -4.20 -15.62
N GLN A 161 -9.41 -4.04 -15.39
CA GLN A 161 -9.95 -2.96 -14.58
C GLN A 161 -10.52 -3.53 -13.28
N LEU A 162 -10.31 -2.82 -12.19
CA LEU A 162 -10.79 -3.23 -10.88
C LEU A 162 -11.54 -2.09 -10.19
N GLY A 163 -12.41 -2.50 -9.27
CA GLY A 163 -13.06 -1.62 -8.31
C GLY A 163 -13.23 -2.34 -6.99
N VAL A 164 -13.52 -1.59 -5.92
CA VAL A 164 -13.76 -2.15 -4.59
C VAL A 164 -15.17 -1.87 -4.09
N ASN A 165 -15.81 -2.90 -3.53
CA ASN A 165 -17.09 -2.78 -2.86
C ASN A 165 -16.94 -3.04 -1.36
N LEU A 166 -16.53 -2.01 -0.60
CA LEU A 166 -16.39 -2.10 0.86
C LEU A 166 -17.70 -2.31 1.61
N GLY A 167 -18.85 -2.22 0.93
CA GLY A 167 -20.17 -2.59 1.48
C GLY A 167 -20.27 -4.09 1.82
N ARG A 168 -19.45 -4.95 1.19
CA ARG A 168 -19.35 -6.39 1.52
C ARG A 168 -18.83 -6.64 2.93
N VAL A 169 -18.04 -5.72 3.46
CA VAL A 169 -17.49 -5.79 4.82
C VAL A 169 -17.82 -4.48 5.54
N PRO A 170 -19.07 -4.30 6.01
CA PRO A 170 -19.48 -3.08 6.67
C PRO A 170 -18.74 -2.87 8.00
N PRO A 171 -18.60 -1.62 8.47
CA PRO A 171 -18.06 -1.34 9.79
C PRO A 171 -18.99 -1.87 10.88
N SER A 172 -18.44 -2.10 12.09
CA SER A 172 -19.25 -2.34 13.28
C SER A 172 -20.19 -1.15 13.52
N PRO A 173 -21.46 -1.38 13.92
CA PRO A 173 -22.36 -0.30 14.32
C PRO A 173 -21.81 0.62 15.42
N LEU A 174 -20.91 0.10 16.26
CA LEU A 174 -20.25 0.86 17.33
C LEU A 174 -19.13 1.79 16.83
N SER A 175 -18.57 1.52 15.66
CA SER A 175 -17.41 2.28 15.15
C SER A 175 -17.73 3.77 14.96
N GLY A 176 -18.90 4.11 14.43
CA GLY A 176 -19.31 5.51 14.23
C GLY A 176 -19.42 6.30 15.52
N PRO A 177 -20.25 5.86 16.50
CA PRO A 177 -20.38 6.51 17.81
C PRO A 177 -19.05 6.65 18.56
N LEU A 178 -18.22 5.61 18.58
CA LEU A 178 -16.90 5.66 19.22
C LEU A 178 -15.98 6.68 18.56
N LEU A 179 -15.92 6.71 17.22
CA LEU A 179 -15.13 7.70 16.48
C LEU A 179 -15.58 9.13 16.78
N GLN A 180 -16.89 9.39 16.85
CA GLN A 180 -17.41 10.71 17.19
C GLN A 180 -16.95 11.16 18.59
N ARG A 181 -16.98 10.27 19.59
CA ARG A 181 -16.50 10.56 20.95
C ARG A 181 -14.99 10.81 21.00
N ILE A 182 -14.21 10.03 20.23
CA ILE A 182 -12.76 10.24 20.09
C ILE A 182 -12.46 11.62 19.49
N MET A 183 -13.14 11.98 18.41
CA MET A 183 -12.95 13.28 17.75
C MET A 183 -13.39 14.46 18.62
N ALA A 184 -14.41 14.27 19.47
CA ALA A 184 -14.87 15.26 20.45
C ALA A 184 -13.97 15.34 21.71
N GLY A 185 -12.97 14.48 21.86
CA GLY A 185 -12.12 14.41 23.05
C GLY A 185 -12.86 13.93 24.31
N THR A 186 -13.99 13.23 24.16
CA THR A 186 -14.84 12.76 25.26
C THR A 186 -14.77 11.23 25.46
N ALA A 187 -14.03 10.53 24.60
CA ALA A 187 -13.84 9.08 24.73
C ALA A 187 -12.90 8.74 25.89
N THR A 188 -13.21 7.66 26.60
CA THR A 188 -12.28 7.03 27.54
C THR A 188 -11.18 6.27 26.80
N LEU A 189 -10.09 5.92 27.49
CA LEU A 189 -9.04 5.07 26.93
C LEU A 189 -9.58 3.69 26.49
N ALA A 190 -10.52 3.13 27.25
CA ALA A 190 -11.15 1.86 26.91
C ALA A 190 -11.94 1.94 25.60
N GLU A 191 -12.69 3.03 25.40
CA GLU A 191 -13.44 3.26 24.16
C GLU A 191 -12.56 3.53 22.94
N ALA A 192 -11.44 4.22 23.13
CA ALA A 192 -10.45 4.40 22.08
C ALA A 192 -9.80 3.06 21.68
N HIS A 193 -9.53 2.20 22.67
CA HIS A 193 -9.00 0.85 22.41
C HIS A 193 -10.04 -0.03 21.71
N GLU A 194 -11.28 -0.04 22.16
CA GLU A 194 -12.38 -0.76 21.51
C GLU A 194 -12.56 -0.33 20.05
N PHE A 195 -12.51 0.98 19.77
CA PHE A 195 -12.55 1.48 18.39
C PHE A 195 -11.41 0.91 17.55
N ALA A 196 -10.17 0.92 18.07
CA ALA A 196 -9.02 0.38 17.34
C ALA A 196 -9.16 -1.12 17.06
N GLU A 197 -9.67 -1.90 18.02
CA GLU A 197 -9.94 -3.33 17.84
C GLU A 197 -11.00 -3.58 16.75
N LEU A 198 -12.14 -2.89 16.81
CA LEU A 198 -13.21 -2.99 15.82
C LEU A 198 -12.73 -2.57 14.42
N TRP A 199 -11.88 -1.54 14.35
CA TRP A 199 -11.29 -1.07 13.12
C TRP A 199 -10.38 -2.13 12.49
N GLN A 200 -9.45 -2.69 13.26
CA GLN A 200 -8.54 -3.72 12.76
C GLN A 200 -9.24 -5.07 12.54
N ALA A 201 -10.30 -5.38 13.25
CA ALA A 201 -11.14 -6.55 12.96
C ALA A 201 -11.79 -6.45 11.57
N ARG A 202 -12.25 -5.25 11.16
CA ARG A 202 -12.76 -5.03 9.80
C ARG A 202 -11.66 -5.19 8.75
N VAL A 203 -10.47 -4.62 9.00
CA VAL A 203 -9.31 -4.77 8.10
C VAL A 203 -8.93 -6.24 7.94
N LYS A 204 -8.90 -7.00 9.04
CA LYS A 204 -8.64 -8.45 9.02
C LYS A 204 -9.65 -9.19 8.14
N LYS A 205 -10.96 -8.89 8.29
CA LYS A 205 -11.99 -9.52 7.44
C LYS A 205 -11.73 -9.25 5.95
N ILE A 206 -11.40 -8.01 5.58
CA ILE A 206 -11.08 -7.63 4.19
C ILE A 206 -9.88 -8.47 3.68
N LEU A 207 -8.79 -8.51 4.44
CA LEU A 207 -7.51 -9.08 3.99
C LEU A 207 -7.43 -10.60 4.07
N ILE A 208 -8.22 -11.24 4.93
CA ILE A 208 -8.13 -12.69 5.19
C ILE A 208 -9.43 -13.39 4.74
N GLU A 209 -10.58 -12.97 5.26
CA GLU A 209 -11.84 -13.67 5.03
C GLU A 209 -12.40 -13.39 3.63
N HIS A 210 -12.15 -12.19 3.08
CA HIS A 210 -12.61 -11.72 1.78
C HIS A 210 -11.47 -11.46 0.78
N ALA A 211 -10.27 -12.00 1.01
CA ALA A 211 -9.09 -11.75 0.18
C ALA A 211 -9.30 -12.09 -1.31
N ASP A 212 -10.09 -13.11 -1.58
CA ASP A 212 -10.38 -13.61 -2.93
C ASP A 212 -11.89 -13.51 -3.28
N ASP A 213 -12.66 -12.73 -2.50
CA ASP A 213 -14.10 -12.49 -2.75
C ASP A 213 -14.27 -11.61 -4.01
N PRO A 214 -14.87 -12.14 -5.11
CA PRO A 214 -15.08 -11.39 -6.33
C PRO A 214 -16.09 -10.25 -6.20
N GLU A 215 -16.92 -10.26 -5.14
CA GLU A 215 -17.84 -9.16 -4.86
C GLU A 215 -17.19 -8.05 -4.02
N LEU A 216 -16.07 -8.31 -3.37
CA LEU A 216 -15.27 -7.28 -2.71
C LEU A 216 -14.33 -6.59 -3.71
N ILE A 217 -13.50 -7.35 -4.41
CA ILE A 217 -12.63 -6.85 -5.48
C ILE A 217 -13.23 -7.26 -6.83
N VAL A 218 -13.95 -6.32 -7.41
CA VAL A 218 -14.67 -6.53 -8.68
C VAL A 218 -13.71 -6.39 -9.84
N VAL A 219 -13.58 -7.44 -10.64
CA VAL A 219 -12.71 -7.49 -11.83
C VAL A 219 -13.56 -7.32 -13.09
N ARG A 220 -13.09 -6.48 -14.01
CA ARG A 220 -13.63 -6.29 -15.37
C ARG A 220 -12.50 -6.50 -16.38
N LEU A 221 -12.72 -7.38 -17.34
CA LEU A 221 -11.78 -7.71 -18.43
C LEU A 221 -12.05 -6.85 -19.64
#